data_e24fefc39ea27115dbed52d16ce72961
#
_entry.id   e24fefc39ea27115dbed52d16ce72961
#
_cell.length_a   1.000
_cell.length_b   1.000
_cell.length_c   1.000
_cell.angle_alpha   90.00
_cell.angle_beta   90.00
_cell.angle_gamma   90.00
#
_symmetry.space_group_name_H-M   'P 1'
#
loop_
_entity.id
_entity.type
_entity.pdbx_description
1 polymer ?
#
loop_
_entity_poly.entity_id
_entity_poly.type
_entity_poly.pdbx_seq_one_letter_code
_entity_poly.pdbx_strand_id
1 'polypeptide(L)'
;MDVNLVVLHTTVIDDRGRFADGLKQENFRVLEDKVEQKLSLFKREDIPVSMGLVIDNSGSMRDKRPRVNQAALTLVEASNPQDEAFVVNFNDDFYLDLDKDFTNSVPELKEALERIDSRGSTALYDAVIGSLDHVKKGKKDKKVLLIVTDGEDNTSHNSLEKTVREVQKTDTVIYAIGLLSEESKKSAKRAKRALEEITKASGGLAYFPENAEDVRSICEQVAHDIRNQYTLAYYPTNTKRDGTFRAVQVEVVPPRGRGRLQARTRNGYYAPGGPTGSTSGN
;
A
#
# COMPACT_ATOMS: atom_id res chain seq x y z
N MET A 1 -21.47 5.30 -20.99
CA MET A 1 -20.65 6.29 -20.25
C MET A 1 -19.88 5.50 -19.19
N ASP A 2 -18.59 5.26 -19.41
CA ASP A 2 -17.75 4.69 -18.34
C ASP A 2 -17.47 5.79 -17.32
N VAL A 3 -18.30 5.85 -16.31
CA VAL A 3 -18.08 6.74 -15.17
C VAL A 3 -17.16 6.01 -14.22
N ASN A 4 -15.89 6.42 -14.15
CA ASN A 4 -14.93 5.80 -13.27
C ASN A 4 -15.29 6.10 -11.81
N LEU A 5 -15.73 5.08 -11.10
CA LEU A 5 -15.95 5.13 -9.67
C LEU A 5 -14.58 5.30 -8.97
N VAL A 6 -14.46 6.32 -8.14
CA VAL A 6 -13.28 6.53 -7.29
C VAL A 6 -13.50 5.81 -5.98
N VAL A 7 -12.65 4.82 -5.69
CA VAL A 7 -12.69 4.04 -4.45
C VAL A 7 -11.59 4.52 -3.50
N LEU A 8 -11.95 4.72 -2.23
CA LEU A 8 -11.08 5.17 -1.16
C LEU A 8 -11.13 4.16 -0.01
N HIS A 9 -10.03 3.47 0.24
CA HIS A 9 -9.85 2.72 1.47
C HIS A 9 -9.38 3.69 2.55
N THR A 10 -10.17 3.82 3.60
CA THR A 10 -10.00 4.87 4.61
C THR A 10 -9.90 4.27 6.00
N THR A 11 -8.77 4.48 6.65
CA THR A 11 -8.58 4.18 8.08
C THR A 11 -8.97 5.43 8.88
N VAL A 12 -9.72 5.25 9.96
CA VAL A 12 -10.04 6.35 10.89
C VAL A 12 -9.48 6.02 12.27
N ILE A 13 -8.71 6.94 12.82
CA ILE A 13 -8.10 6.81 14.14
C ILE A 13 -8.43 8.01 15.02
N ASP A 14 -8.41 7.77 16.34
CA ASP A 14 -8.51 8.83 17.35
C ASP A 14 -7.12 9.48 17.61
N ASP A 15 -7.07 10.45 18.51
CA ASP A 15 -5.87 11.15 18.95
C ASP A 15 -4.84 10.27 19.69
N ARG A 16 -5.24 9.04 20.06
CA ARG A 16 -4.37 8.02 20.65
C ARG A 16 -3.94 6.95 19.65
N GLY A 17 -4.26 7.12 18.37
CA GLY A 17 -3.95 6.16 17.31
C GLY A 17 -4.82 4.91 17.29
N ARG A 18 -5.93 4.86 18.05
CA ARG A 18 -6.84 3.71 18.09
C ARG A 18 -7.87 3.83 16.97
N PHE A 19 -8.23 2.71 16.35
CA PHE A 19 -9.23 2.66 15.30
C PHE A 19 -10.60 3.14 15.81
N ALA A 20 -11.24 3.98 15.01
CA ALA A 20 -12.57 4.52 15.31
C ALA A 20 -13.65 3.69 14.62
N ASP A 21 -14.33 2.89 15.43
CA ASP A 21 -15.40 2.01 15.00
C ASP A 21 -16.79 2.67 15.05
N GLY A 22 -17.75 2.06 14.31
CA GLY A 22 -19.16 2.44 14.37
C GLY A 22 -19.49 3.80 13.76
N LEU A 23 -18.61 4.33 12.90
CA LEU A 23 -18.92 5.54 12.12
C LEU A 23 -19.89 5.18 10.99
N LYS A 24 -20.78 6.10 10.67
CA LYS A 24 -21.76 6.01 9.59
C LYS A 24 -21.36 6.90 8.43
N GLN A 25 -22.00 6.73 7.28
CA GLN A 25 -21.75 7.54 6.09
C GLN A 25 -21.84 9.05 6.36
N GLU A 26 -22.78 9.48 7.19
CA GLU A 26 -22.97 10.89 7.58
C GLU A 26 -21.80 11.50 8.35
N ASN A 27 -20.89 10.68 8.88
CA ASN A 27 -19.68 11.13 9.54
C ASN A 27 -18.55 11.46 8.56
N PHE A 28 -18.69 11.17 7.28
CA PHE A 28 -17.66 11.35 6.27
C PHE A 28 -18.03 12.43 5.26
N ARG A 29 -17.08 13.32 5.00
CA ARG A 29 -17.11 14.27 3.88
C ARG A 29 -15.91 14.01 3.00
N VAL A 30 -16.15 13.80 1.72
CA VAL A 30 -15.08 13.59 0.73
C VAL A 30 -14.99 14.83 -0.14
N LEU A 31 -13.79 15.36 -0.30
CA LEU A 31 -13.50 16.49 -1.17
C LEU A 31 -12.54 16.06 -2.28
N GLU A 32 -12.85 16.41 -3.51
CA GLU A 32 -11.95 16.32 -4.65
C GLU A 32 -11.65 17.74 -5.14
N ASP A 33 -10.38 18.11 -5.19
CA ASP A 33 -9.94 19.47 -5.51
C ASP A 33 -10.71 20.55 -4.72
N LYS A 34 -10.99 20.28 -3.43
CA LYS A 34 -11.78 21.10 -2.48
C LYS A 34 -13.28 21.15 -2.78
N VAL A 35 -13.78 20.41 -3.76
CA VAL A 35 -15.22 20.30 -4.08
C VAL A 35 -15.77 19.05 -3.41
N GLU A 36 -16.82 19.22 -2.59
CA GLU A 36 -17.47 18.10 -1.89
C GLU A 36 -18.11 17.12 -2.88
N GLN A 37 -17.86 15.83 -2.67
CA GLN A 37 -18.35 14.74 -3.49
C GLN A 37 -19.43 13.96 -2.76
N LYS A 38 -20.49 13.58 -3.46
CA LYS A 38 -21.56 12.74 -2.90
C LYS A 38 -21.12 11.28 -2.90
N LEU A 39 -21.06 10.66 -1.72
CA LEU A 39 -20.79 9.23 -1.60
C LEU A 39 -21.89 8.40 -2.26
N SER A 40 -21.50 7.49 -3.14
CA SER A 40 -22.36 6.48 -3.78
C SER A 40 -22.24 5.11 -3.12
N LEU A 41 -21.11 4.86 -2.41
CA LEU A 41 -20.86 3.65 -1.66
C LEU A 41 -20.23 4.00 -0.32
N PHE A 42 -20.74 3.36 0.74
CA PHE A 42 -20.15 3.35 2.07
C PHE A 42 -20.24 1.93 2.61
N LYS A 43 -19.11 1.32 2.89
CA LYS A 43 -19.03 -0.02 3.49
C LYS A 43 -17.97 -0.07 4.57
N ARG A 44 -18.19 -0.92 5.54
CA ARG A 44 -17.21 -1.38 6.50
C ARG A 44 -17.38 -2.88 6.64
N GLU A 45 -16.67 -3.60 5.83
CA GLU A 45 -16.72 -5.05 5.78
C GLU A 45 -15.29 -5.59 5.73
N ASP A 46 -15.07 -6.72 6.37
CA ASP A 46 -13.84 -7.49 6.18
C ASP A 46 -13.93 -8.22 4.84
N ILE A 47 -13.50 -7.53 3.78
CA ILE A 47 -13.47 -8.09 2.43
C ILE A 47 -12.12 -8.74 2.15
N PRO A 48 -12.10 -9.87 1.44
CA PRO A 48 -10.85 -10.51 1.03
C PRO A 48 -9.96 -9.59 0.20
N VAL A 49 -8.65 -9.76 0.34
CA VAL A 49 -7.65 -8.93 -0.35
C VAL A 49 -6.73 -9.77 -1.25
N SER A 50 -6.21 -9.14 -2.32
CA SER A 50 -5.03 -9.63 -3.02
C SER A 50 -3.82 -8.88 -2.46
N MET A 51 -2.86 -9.63 -1.88
CA MET A 51 -1.75 -9.07 -1.11
C MET A 51 -0.40 -9.39 -1.75
N GLY A 52 0.47 -8.40 -1.88
CA GLY A 52 1.88 -8.59 -2.23
C GLY A 52 2.78 -8.43 -1.02
N LEU A 53 3.62 -9.42 -0.77
CA LEU A 53 4.73 -9.36 0.18
C LEU A 53 6.00 -8.99 -0.60
N VAL A 54 6.46 -7.74 -0.44
CA VAL A 54 7.59 -7.16 -1.19
C VAL A 54 8.77 -7.03 -0.24
N ILE A 55 9.67 -8.00 -0.29
CA ILE A 55 10.66 -8.22 0.75
C ILE A 55 12.07 -7.99 0.21
N ASP A 56 12.78 -7.08 0.86
CA ASP A 56 14.18 -6.80 0.60
C ASP A 56 15.05 -8.02 0.89
N ASN A 57 15.89 -8.36 -0.08
CA ASN A 57 16.84 -9.46 -0.05
C ASN A 57 18.27 -8.98 -0.32
N SER A 58 18.55 -7.70 -0.08
CA SER A 58 19.89 -7.12 -0.12
C SER A 58 20.81 -7.74 0.92
N GLY A 59 22.12 -7.50 0.78
CA GLY A 59 23.12 -8.12 1.65
C GLY A 59 22.97 -7.78 3.13
N SER A 60 22.47 -6.57 3.46
CA SER A 60 22.24 -6.09 4.84
C SER A 60 21.07 -6.79 5.54
N MET A 61 20.14 -7.36 4.77
CA MET A 61 18.98 -8.08 5.29
C MET A 61 19.28 -9.49 5.79
N ARG A 62 20.46 -10.05 5.53
CA ARG A 62 20.79 -11.46 5.79
C ARG A 62 20.39 -11.95 7.19
N ASP A 63 20.79 -11.24 8.21
CA ASP A 63 20.55 -11.64 9.60
C ASP A 63 19.11 -11.31 10.07
N LYS A 64 18.41 -10.42 9.37
CA LYS A 64 17.04 -9.98 9.66
C LYS A 64 15.98 -10.85 8.99
N ARG A 65 16.33 -11.47 7.85
CA ARG A 65 15.40 -12.24 6.99
C ARG A 65 14.58 -13.32 7.71
N PRO A 66 15.15 -14.18 8.57
CA PRO A 66 14.35 -15.22 9.24
C PRO A 66 13.18 -14.63 10.05
N ARG A 67 13.41 -13.50 10.75
CA ARG A 67 12.36 -12.80 11.52
C ARG A 67 11.35 -12.10 10.62
N VAL A 68 11.82 -11.45 9.55
CA VAL A 68 10.97 -10.82 8.55
C VAL A 68 10.06 -11.84 7.86
N ASN A 69 10.61 -12.99 7.44
CA ASN A 69 9.83 -14.05 6.81
C ASN A 69 8.75 -14.59 7.76
N GLN A 70 9.10 -14.84 9.03
CA GLN A 70 8.14 -15.29 10.03
C GLN A 70 7.04 -14.25 10.27
N ALA A 71 7.39 -12.98 10.36
CA ALA A 71 6.41 -11.90 10.54
C ALA A 71 5.49 -11.73 9.33
N ALA A 72 6.03 -11.82 8.11
CA ALA A 72 5.24 -11.79 6.88
C ALA A 72 4.23 -12.96 6.82
N LEU A 73 4.65 -14.15 7.24
CA LEU A 73 3.73 -15.30 7.35
C LEU A 73 2.66 -15.07 8.43
N THR A 74 3.02 -14.45 9.57
CA THR A 74 2.04 -14.09 10.60
C THR A 74 0.95 -13.15 10.06
N LEU A 75 1.31 -12.20 9.19
CA LEU A 75 0.33 -11.33 8.51
C LEU A 75 -0.66 -12.17 7.68
N VAL A 76 -0.15 -13.14 6.90
CA VAL A 76 -1.00 -14.00 6.07
C VAL A 76 -1.87 -14.92 6.93
N GLU A 77 -1.34 -15.50 8.00
CA GLU A 77 -2.07 -16.37 8.92
C GLU A 77 -3.17 -15.62 9.69
N ALA A 78 -2.92 -14.34 10.04
CA ALA A 78 -3.90 -13.46 10.67
C ALA A 78 -4.93 -12.90 9.68
N SER A 79 -4.77 -13.22 8.40
CA SER A 79 -5.59 -12.71 7.31
C SER A 79 -6.85 -13.58 7.07
N ASN A 80 -7.74 -13.10 6.20
CA ASN A 80 -8.95 -13.83 5.84
C ASN A 80 -8.57 -15.09 5.03
N PRO A 81 -9.15 -16.27 5.30
CA PRO A 81 -8.87 -17.49 4.52
C PRO A 81 -9.14 -17.37 3.02
N GLN A 82 -9.93 -16.37 2.61
CA GLN A 82 -10.22 -16.08 1.22
C GLN A 82 -9.23 -15.10 0.58
N ASP A 83 -8.27 -14.58 1.34
CA ASP A 83 -7.20 -13.76 0.80
C ASP A 83 -6.33 -14.58 -0.16
N GLU A 84 -5.71 -13.88 -1.08
CA GLU A 84 -4.68 -14.46 -1.94
C GLU A 84 -3.44 -13.57 -1.86
N ALA A 85 -2.26 -14.19 -1.91
CA ALA A 85 -1.01 -13.47 -1.78
C ALA A 85 0.01 -13.90 -2.84
N PHE A 86 0.98 -13.02 -3.09
CA PHE A 86 2.19 -13.30 -3.85
C PHE A 86 3.41 -12.76 -3.12
N VAL A 87 4.59 -13.24 -3.50
CA VAL A 87 5.88 -12.81 -2.94
C VAL A 87 6.72 -12.20 -4.04
N VAL A 88 7.27 -11.03 -3.76
CA VAL A 88 8.35 -10.41 -4.51
C VAL A 88 9.55 -10.31 -3.57
N ASN A 89 10.61 -11.02 -3.88
CA ASN A 89 11.91 -10.75 -3.29
C ASN A 89 12.69 -9.81 -4.20
N PHE A 90 13.42 -8.85 -3.64
CA PHE A 90 14.22 -7.92 -4.44
C PHE A 90 15.60 -7.65 -3.82
N ASN A 91 16.57 -7.41 -4.70
CA ASN A 91 17.92 -6.97 -4.40
C ASN A 91 18.40 -6.03 -5.51
N ASP A 92 19.35 -6.42 -6.36
CA ASP A 92 19.74 -5.67 -7.57
C ASP A 92 18.62 -5.63 -8.61
N ASP A 93 17.68 -6.56 -8.54
CA ASP A 93 16.48 -6.69 -9.37
C ASP A 93 15.32 -7.20 -8.50
N PHE A 94 14.13 -7.39 -9.08
CA PHE A 94 12.99 -7.96 -8.36
C PHE A 94 12.53 -9.28 -9.01
N TYR A 95 12.05 -10.21 -8.17
CA TYR A 95 11.72 -11.57 -8.55
C TYR A 95 10.33 -11.94 -8.01
N LEU A 96 9.48 -12.46 -8.90
CA LEU A 96 8.21 -13.08 -8.54
C LEU A 96 8.47 -14.55 -8.22
N ASP A 97 8.42 -14.89 -6.93
CA ASP A 97 8.93 -16.18 -6.43
C ASP A 97 7.86 -17.27 -6.28
N LEU A 98 6.69 -17.07 -6.85
CA LEU A 98 5.67 -18.12 -6.98
C LEU A 98 5.62 -18.66 -8.41
N ASP A 99 5.31 -19.95 -8.55
CA ASP A 99 5.09 -20.60 -9.86
C ASP A 99 3.74 -20.21 -10.49
N LYS A 100 2.89 -19.52 -9.72
CA LYS A 100 1.57 -19.00 -10.11
C LYS A 100 1.42 -17.56 -9.64
N ASP A 101 0.47 -16.82 -10.23
CA ASP A 101 0.29 -15.40 -9.90
C ASP A 101 -0.03 -15.16 -8.43
N PHE A 102 -0.88 -16.00 -7.79
CA PHE A 102 -1.29 -15.87 -6.39
C PHE A 102 -1.52 -17.23 -5.73
N THR A 103 -1.37 -17.27 -4.41
CA THR A 103 -1.72 -18.43 -3.58
C THR A 103 -2.35 -18.00 -2.26
N ASN A 104 -3.10 -18.91 -1.64
CA ASN A 104 -3.54 -18.81 -0.22
C ASN A 104 -2.86 -19.89 0.64
N SER A 105 -1.90 -20.61 0.09
CA SER A 105 -1.14 -21.66 0.77
C SER A 105 0.02 -21.07 1.56
N VAL A 106 -0.04 -21.09 2.88
CA VAL A 106 1.06 -20.65 3.77
C VAL A 106 2.38 -21.41 3.47
N PRO A 107 2.38 -22.74 3.22
CA PRO A 107 3.61 -23.45 2.84
C PRO A 107 4.24 -22.92 1.55
N GLU A 108 3.46 -22.64 0.50
CA GLU A 108 3.98 -22.08 -0.75
C GLU A 108 4.55 -20.67 -0.56
N LEU A 109 3.90 -19.83 0.26
CA LEU A 109 4.41 -18.51 0.57
C LEU A 109 5.71 -18.57 1.39
N LYS A 110 5.82 -19.53 2.31
CA LYS A 110 7.04 -19.77 3.06
C LYS A 110 8.19 -20.16 2.14
N GLU A 111 7.96 -21.10 1.25
CA GLU A 111 8.96 -21.53 0.26
C GLU A 111 9.41 -20.35 -0.61
N ALA A 112 8.46 -19.54 -1.12
CA ALA A 112 8.76 -18.35 -1.93
C ALA A 112 9.60 -17.31 -1.16
N LEU A 113 9.31 -17.08 0.10
CA LEU A 113 10.10 -16.17 0.95
C LEU A 113 11.54 -16.65 1.20
N GLU A 114 11.78 -17.97 1.12
CA GLU A 114 13.08 -18.58 1.41
C GLU A 114 13.92 -18.84 0.15
N ARG A 115 13.38 -18.63 -1.07
CA ARG A 115 14.03 -19.01 -2.35
C ARG A 115 15.32 -18.25 -2.65
N ILE A 116 15.48 -17.02 -2.19
CA ILE A 116 16.60 -16.15 -2.58
C ILE A 116 17.52 -15.88 -1.40
N ASP A 117 18.83 -16.05 -1.63
CA ASP A 117 19.86 -15.66 -0.68
C ASP A 117 20.04 -14.14 -0.61
N SER A 118 20.22 -13.61 0.60
CA SER A 118 20.43 -12.18 0.80
C SER A 118 21.81 -11.75 0.28
N ARG A 119 21.80 -10.92 -0.77
CA ARG A 119 23.01 -10.40 -1.46
C ARG A 119 22.66 -9.17 -2.29
N GLY A 120 23.69 -8.46 -2.75
CA GLY A 120 23.54 -7.34 -3.69
C GLY A 120 23.01 -6.06 -3.07
N SER A 121 22.47 -5.21 -3.90
CA SER A 121 21.99 -3.85 -3.63
C SER A 121 20.48 -3.83 -3.35
N THR A 122 19.81 -2.67 -3.48
CA THR A 122 18.40 -2.48 -3.14
C THR A 122 17.66 -1.75 -4.25
N ALA A 123 16.93 -2.47 -5.10
CA ALA A 123 16.08 -1.93 -6.20
C ALA A 123 14.62 -1.75 -5.73
N LEU A 124 14.40 -0.96 -4.68
CA LEU A 124 13.10 -0.79 -4.03
C LEU A 124 12.03 -0.22 -4.98
N TYR A 125 12.37 0.83 -5.75
CA TYR A 125 11.38 1.50 -6.60
C TYR A 125 10.92 0.61 -7.75
N ASP A 126 11.84 -0.14 -8.35
CA ASP A 126 11.53 -1.10 -9.41
C ASP A 126 10.66 -2.25 -8.86
N ALA A 127 10.98 -2.75 -7.67
CA ALA A 127 10.19 -3.78 -6.99
C ALA A 127 8.76 -3.31 -6.68
N VAL A 128 8.60 -2.06 -6.21
CA VAL A 128 7.27 -1.49 -5.97
C VAL A 128 6.47 -1.39 -7.26
N ILE A 129 7.05 -0.85 -8.34
CA ILE A 129 6.35 -0.72 -9.64
C ILE A 129 5.98 -2.09 -10.19
N GLY A 130 6.90 -3.06 -10.18
CA GLY A 130 6.62 -4.43 -10.63
C GLY A 130 5.53 -5.10 -9.79
N SER A 131 5.53 -4.89 -8.48
CA SER A 131 4.49 -5.39 -7.57
C SER A 131 3.12 -4.74 -7.82
N LEU A 132 3.07 -3.43 -8.13
CA LEU A 132 1.84 -2.74 -8.51
C LEU A 132 1.25 -3.31 -9.80
N ASP A 133 2.09 -3.66 -10.77
CA ASP A 133 1.62 -4.27 -12.01
C ASP A 133 1.13 -5.71 -11.79
N HIS A 134 1.82 -6.46 -10.93
CA HIS A 134 1.41 -7.84 -10.62
C HIS A 134 0.12 -7.90 -9.81
N VAL A 135 -0.04 -7.06 -8.78
CA VAL A 135 -1.23 -7.08 -7.90
C VAL A 135 -2.53 -6.81 -8.64
N LYS A 136 -2.50 -6.14 -9.80
CA LYS A 136 -3.66 -5.92 -10.68
C LYS A 136 -4.28 -7.22 -11.18
N LYS A 137 -3.50 -8.30 -11.31
CA LYS A 137 -3.97 -9.63 -11.73
C LYS A 137 -4.79 -10.34 -10.65
N GLY A 138 -4.71 -9.89 -9.40
CA GLY A 138 -5.43 -10.46 -8.28
C GLY A 138 -6.94 -10.39 -8.46
N LYS A 139 -7.66 -11.36 -7.92
CA LYS A 139 -9.11 -11.54 -8.09
C LYS A 139 -9.95 -10.80 -7.05
N LYS A 140 -9.32 -10.27 -5.99
CA LYS A 140 -10.02 -9.55 -4.93
C LYS A 140 -10.10 -8.07 -5.26
N ASP A 141 -11.19 -7.41 -4.88
CA ASP A 141 -11.39 -5.99 -5.15
C ASP A 141 -10.39 -5.10 -4.43
N LYS A 142 -10.02 -5.46 -3.20
CA LYS A 142 -9.03 -4.72 -2.41
C LYS A 142 -7.62 -5.24 -2.67
N LYS A 143 -6.71 -4.33 -2.97
CA LYS A 143 -5.30 -4.60 -3.26
C LYS A 143 -4.41 -4.02 -2.16
N VAL A 144 -3.44 -4.80 -1.69
CA VAL A 144 -2.53 -4.39 -0.63
C VAL A 144 -1.11 -4.81 -0.97
N LEU A 145 -0.12 -3.97 -0.69
CA LEU A 145 1.29 -4.34 -0.66
C LEU A 145 1.86 -4.11 0.74
N LEU A 146 2.66 -5.05 1.23
CA LEU A 146 3.52 -4.88 2.39
C LEU A 146 4.97 -4.90 1.92
N ILE A 147 5.66 -3.77 2.09
CA ILE A 147 7.09 -3.62 1.79
C ILE A 147 7.87 -3.79 3.09
N VAL A 148 8.94 -4.60 3.07
CA VAL A 148 9.90 -4.68 4.18
C VAL A 148 11.30 -4.49 3.63
N THR A 149 12.02 -3.49 4.11
CA THR A 149 13.40 -3.15 3.69
C THR A 149 14.18 -2.58 4.86
N ASP A 150 15.50 -2.65 4.80
CA ASP A 150 16.39 -2.06 5.81
C ASP A 150 17.29 -0.95 5.24
N GLY A 151 17.09 -0.57 3.97
CA GLY A 151 17.95 0.40 3.30
C GLY A 151 17.22 1.40 2.39
N GLU A 152 18.02 2.33 1.85
CA GLU A 152 17.56 3.21 0.78
C GLU A 152 17.72 2.53 -0.58
N ASP A 153 16.90 2.94 -1.54
CA ASP A 153 17.07 2.57 -2.94
C ASP A 153 18.42 3.07 -3.47
N ASN A 154 19.19 2.20 -4.09
CA ASN A 154 20.50 2.55 -4.59
C ASN A 154 20.81 1.98 -5.99
N THR A 155 19.89 1.21 -6.59
CA THR A 155 20.13 0.57 -7.88
C THR A 155 18.92 0.55 -8.83
N SER A 156 17.73 1.01 -8.41
CA SER A 156 16.56 1.06 -9.30
C SER A 156 16.80 1.94 -10.54
N HIS A 157 16.19 1.55 -11.65
CA HIS A 157 16.11 2.35 -12.88
C HIS A 157 15.04 3.44 -12.78
N ASN A 158 14.05 3.26 -11.93
CA ASN A 158 12.99 4.22 -11.71
C ASN A 158 13.31 5.16 -10.54
N SER A 159 12.76 6.39 -10.57
CA SER A 159 12.91 7.34 -9.48
C SER A 159 11.75 7.25 -8.47
N LEU A 160 11.95 7.82 -7.27
CA LEU A 160 10.90 7.94 -6.25
C LEU A 160 9.65 8.66 -6.81
N GLU A 161 9.84 9.76 -7.55
CA GLU A 161 8.75 10.55 -8.11
C GLU A 161 7.91 9.73 -9.10
N LYS A 162 8.58 8.92 -9.94
CA LYS A 162 7.88 8.01 -10.86
C LYS A 162 7.12 6.94 -10.08
N THR A 163 7.73 6.35 -9.06
CA THR A 163 7.11 5.34 -8.21
C THR A 163 5.86 5.88 -7.52
N VAL A 164 5.95 7.06 -6.89
CA VAL A 164 4.80 7.74 -6.26
C VAL A 164 3.69 8.00 -7.28
N ARG A 165 4.04 8.43 -8.49
CA ARG A 165 3.06 8.63 -9.57
C ARG A 165 2.37 7.33 -10.00
N GLU A 166 3.10 6.23 -10.10
CA GLU A 166 2.49 4.92 -10.42
C GLU A 166 1.59 4.44 -9.28
N VAL A 167 1.97 4.64 -8.02
CA VAL A 167 1.10 4.38 -6.86
C VAL A 167 -0.22 5.15 -6.97
N GLN A 168 -0.17 6.45 -7.29
CA GLN A 168 -1.35 7.32 -7.40
C GLN A 168 -2.28 6.96 -8.57
N LYS A 169 -1.84 6.15 -9.53
CA LYS A 169 -2.68 5.61 -10.61
C LYS A 169 -3.48 4.37 -10.20
N THR A 170 -3.24 3.82 -9.02
CA THR A 170 -3.88 2.62 -8.50
C THR A 170 -4.72 2.93 -7.26
N ASP A 171 -5.55 1.99 -6.84
CA ASP A 171 -6.25 1.98 -5.55
C ASP A 171 -5.58 1.05 -4.53
N THR A 172 -4.38 0.56 -4.84
CA THR A 172 -3.58 -0.33 -3.98
C THR A 172 -3.12 0.41 -2.73
N VAL A 173 -3.39 -0.13 -1.55
CA VAL A 173 -2.90 0.38 -0.27
C VAL A 173 -1.53 -0.21 0.02
N ILE A 174 -0.54 0.63 0.31
CA ILE A 174 0.84 0.20 0.55
C ILE A 174 1.23 0.45 2.01
N TYR A 175 1.60 -0.59 2.72
CA TYR A 175 2.25 -0.52 4.02
C TYR A 175 3.75 -0.75 3.85
N ALA A 176 4.55 -0.14 4.70
CA ALA A 176 6.00 -0.34 4.69
C ALA A 176 6.56 -0.52 6.10
N ILE A 177 7.56 -1.38 6.24
CA ILE A 177 8.36 -1.57 7.46
C ILE A 177 9.81 -1.29 7.09
N GLY A 178 10.37 -0.20 7.64
CA GLY A 178 11.76 0.20 7.44
C GLY A 178 12.62 -0.14 8.65
N LEU A 179 13.50 -1.13 8.52
CA LEU A 179 14.44 -1.59 9.58
C LEU A 179 15.73 -0.75 9.54
N LEU A 180 15.62 0.57 9.74
CA LEU A 180 16.66 1.56 9.44
C LEU A 180 17.64 1.83 10.60
N SER A 181 17.57 1.10 11.72
CA SER A 181 18.36 1.36 12.92
C SER A 181 19.88 1.21 12.72
N GLU A 182 20.31 0.36 11.79
CA GLU A 182 21.72 0.10 11.47
C GLU A 182 22.26 0.99 10.35
N GLU A 183 21.40 1.74 9.68
CA GLU A 183 21.76 2.63 8.59
C GLU A 183 22.46 3.92 9.07
N SER A 184 23.29 4.50 8.20
CA SER A 184 23.81 5.84 8.44
C SER A 184 22.66 6.84 8.58
N LYS A 185 22.79 7.87 9.41
CA LYS A 185 21.75 8.90 9.60
C LYS A 185 21.25 9.51 8.29
N LYS A 186 22.13 9.68 7.30
CA LYS A 186 21.77 10.26 6.00
C LYS A 186 20.97 9.29 5.15
N SER A 187 21.38 8.02 5.08
CA SER A 187 20.72 6.94 4.37
C SER A 187 19.35 6.64 4.99
N ALA A 188 19.30 6.45 6.33
CA ALA A 188 18.04 6.25 7.05
C ALA A 188 17.02 7.36 6.80
N LYS A 189 17.47 8.63 6.76
CA LYS A 189 16.58 9.78 6.47
C LYS A 189 16.00 9.71 5.06
N ARG A 190 16.81 9.31 4.05
CA ARG A 190 16.34 9.18 2.67
C ARG A 190 15.38 8.01 2.51
N ALA A 191 15.73 6.84 3.05
CA ALA A 191 14.87 5.66 3.05
C ALA A 191 13.53 5.94 3.74
N LYS A 192 13.57 6.54 4.94
CA LYS A 192 12.37 6.93 5.68
C LYS A 192 11.45 7.83 4.84
N ARG A 193 12.02 8.90 4.25
CA ARG A 193 11.26 9.81 3.40
C ARG A 193 10.62 9.09 2.21
N ALA A 194 11.36 8.22 1.53
CA ALA A 194 10.84 7.48 0.39
C ALA A 194 9.66 6.58 0.78
N LEU A 195 9.80 5.80 1.85
CA LEU A 195 8.74 4.93 2.35
C LEU A 195 7.51 5.74 2.80
N GLU A 196 7.70 6.87 3.49
CA GLU A 196 6.61 7.77 3.89
C GLU A 196 5.88 8.38 2.68
N GLU A 197 6.59 8.80 1.63
CA GLU A 197 5.99 9.35 0.41
C GLU A 197 5.18 8.29 -0.35
N ILE A 198 5.71 7.08 -0.52
CA ILE A 198 5.05 5.95 -1.18
C ILE A 198 3.77 5.55 -0.43
N THR A 199 3.88 5.31 0.89
CA THR A 199 2.74 4.86 1.70
C THR A 199 1.66 5.94 1.83
N LYS A 200 2.04 7.20 2.01
CA LYS A 200 1.10 8.33 2.06
C LYS A 200 0.33 8.50 0.76
N ALA A 201 0.97 8.30 -0.39
CA ALA A 201 0.32 8.39 -1.68
C ALA A 201 -0.82 7.37 -1.83
N SER A 202 -0.67 6.18 -1.26
CA SER A 202 -1.62 5.07 -1.31
C SER A 202 -2.68 5.09 -0.19
N GLY A 203 -2.48 5.88 0.87
CA GLY A 203 -3.31 5.85 2.08
C GLY A 203 -2.90 4.81 3.11
N GLY A 204 -1.78 4.14 2.93
CA GLY A 204 -1.19 3.24 3.93
C GLY A 204 -0.29 3.94 4.94
N LEU A 205 0.61 3.19 5.57
CA LEU A 205 1.47 3.69 6.63
C LEU A 205 2.85 3.04 6.58
N ALA A 206 3.89 3.82 6.91
CA ALA A 206 5.24 3.33 7.12
C ALA A 206 5.55 3.24 8.62
N TYR A 207 6.14 2.13 9.02
CA TYR A 207 6.59 1.84 10.38
C TYR A 207 8.11 1.76 10.40
N PHE A 208 8.73 2.24 11.48
CA PHE A 208 10.17 2.29 11.63
C PHE A 208 10.57 1.74 13.00
N PRO A 209 10.50 0.41 13.21
CA PRO A 209 10.88 -0.22 14.45
C PRO A 209 12.38 -0.06 14.70
N GLU A 210 12.77 0.03 15.97
CA GLU A 210 14.17 0.03 16.38
C GLU A 210 14.77 -1.38 16.31
N ASN A 211 13.96 -2.40 16.52
CA ASN A 211 14.37 -3.80 16.53
C ASN A 211 13.58 -4.65 15.55
N ALA A 212 14.22 -5.66 14.97
CA ALA A 212 13.56 -6.60 14.06
C ALA A 212 12.51 -7.49 14.79
N GLU A 213 12.58 -7.61 16.10
CA GLU A 213 11.62 -8.32 16.94
C GLU A 213 10.21 -7.68 16.86
N ASP A 214 10.15 -6.36 16.68
CA ASP A 214 8.89 -5.61 16.64
C ASP A 214 8.12 -5.80 15.32
N VAL A 215 8.76 -6.35 14.29
CA VAL A 215 8.13 -6.55 12.95
C VAL A 215 6.86 -7.39 13.05
N ARG A 216 6.85 -8.41 13.91
CA ARG A 216 5.67 -9.26 14.11
C ARG A 216 4.47 -8.47 14.61
N SER A 217 4.65 -7.67 15.66
CA SER A 217 3.56 -6.85 16.21
C SER A 217 3.05 -5.82 15.22
N ILE A 218 3.95 -5.29 14.37
CA ILE A 218 3.59 -4.37 13.29
C ILE A 218 2.78 -5.10 12.21
N CYS A 219 3.16 -6.32 11.83
CA CYS A 219 2.37 -7.13 10.89
C CYS A 219 0.97 -7.43 11.41
N GLU A 220 0.82 -7.71 12.71
CA GLU A 220 -0.49 -7.87 13.37
C GLU A 220 -1.31 -6.56 13.33
N GLN A 221 -0.67 -5.41 13.55
CA GLN A 221 -1.31 -4.09 13.40
C GLN A 221 -1.74 -3.82 11.96
N VAL A 222 -0.91 -4.14 10.98
CA VAL A 222 -1.22 -4.00 9.55
C VAL A 222 -2.41 -4.91 9.17
N ALA A 223 -2.42 -6.16 9.63
CA ALA A 223 -3.56 -7.06 9.43
C ALA A 223 -4.84 -6.46 10.00
N HIS A 224 -4.78 -5.94 11.22
CA HIS A 224 -5.91 -5.29 11.87
C HIS A 224 -6.37 -4.04 11.11
N ASP A 225 -5.44 -3.20 10.62
CA ASP A 225 -5.76 -2.02 9.81
C ASP A 225 -6.48 -2.41 8.51
N ILE A 226 -5.94 -3.37 7.78
CA ILE A 226 -6.55 -3.88 6.54
C ILE A 226 -8.01 -4.31 6.76
N ARG A 227 -8.33 -4.95 7.91
CA ARG A 227 -9.68 -5.44 8.24
C ARG A 227 -10.66 -4.33 8.68
N ASN A 228 -10.15 -3.22 9.20
CA ASN A 228 -10.96 -2.19 9.83
C ASN A 228 -11.13 -0.91 9.00
N GLN A 229 -10.75 -0.93 7.72
CA GLN A 229 -10.93 0.21 6.82
C GLN A 229 -12.38 0.38 6.40
N TYR A 230 -12.78 1.64 6.26
CA TYR A 230 -14.00 2.03 5.55
C TYR A 230 -13.73 2.10 4.05
N THR A 231 -14.59 1.51 3.26
CA THR A 231 -14.58 1.68 1.80
C THR A 231 -15.60 2.75 1.43
N LEU A 232 -15.08 3.87 0.96
CA LEU A 232 -15.88 4.98 0.45
C LEU A 232 -15.75 5.01 -1.07
N ALA A 233 -16.84 5.30 -1.79
CA ALA A 233 -16.72 5.53 -3.22
C ALA A 233 -17.66 6.64 -3.67
N TYR A 234 -17.23 7.35 -4.72
CA TYR A 234 -18.01 8.42 -5.33
C TYR A 234 -17.79 8.48 -6.85
N TYR A 235 -18.72 9.06 -7.56
CA TYR A 235 -18.55 9.44 -8.95
C TYR A 235 -18.10 10.90 -9.01
N PRO A 236 -16.91 11.20 -9.58
CA PRO A 236 -16.39 12.55 -9.63
C PRO A 236 -17.35 13.51 -10.32
N THR A 237 -17.60 14.67 -9.71
CA THR A 237 -18.34 15.76 -10.35
C THR A 237 -17.57 16.38 -11.51
N ASN A 238 -16.22 16.33 -11.43
CA ASN A 238 -15.35 16.69 -12.54
C ASN A 238 -15.16 15.48 -13.46
N THR A 239 -15.88 15.44 -14.55
CA THR A 239 -15.88 14.32 -15.52
C THR A 239 -14.80 14.41 -16.60
N LYS A 240 -13.92 15.42 -16.56
CA LYS A 240 -12.85 15.57 -17.55
C LYS A 240 -11.88 14.38 -17.51
N ARG A 241 -11.57 13.83 -18.67
CA ARG A 241 -10.61 12.73 -18.88
C ARG A 241 -9.31 13.33 -19.45
N ASP A 242 -8.61 14.08 -18.65
CA ASP A 242 -7.46 14.90 -19.05
C ASP A 242 -6.11 14.41 -18.52
N GLY A 243 -6.09 13.29 -17.79
CA GLY A 243 -4.86 12.73 -17.19
C GLY A 243 -4.28 13.59 -16.08
N THR A 244 -5.01 14.62 -15.59
CA THR A 244 -4.51 15.47 -14.50
C THR A 244 -4.69 14.82 -13.14
N PHE A 245 -3.84 15.21 -12.20
CA PHE A 245 -3.95 14.77 -10.81
C PHE A 245 -5.14 15.46 -10.13
N ARG A 246 -5.94 14.70 -9.41
CA ARG A 246 -7.07 15.12 -8.57
C ARG A 246 -6.72 14.88 -7.11
N ALA A 247 -6.61 15.94 -6.34
CA ALA A 247 -6.35 15.86 -4.91
C ALA A 247 -7.61 15.39 -4.17
N VAL A 248 -7.47 14.39 -3.29
CA VAL A 248 -8.58 13.87 -2.49
C VAL A 248 -8.30 14.09 -1.00
N GLN A 249 -9.32 14.52 -0.29
CA GLN A 249 -9.31 14.67 1.16
C GLN A 249 -10.58 14.06 1.75
N VAL A 250 -10.42 13.30 2.83
CA VAL A 250 -11.54 12.78 3.62
C VAL A 250 -11.52 13.45 4.98
N GLU A 251 -12.61 14.09 5.32
CA GLU A 251 -12.86 14.67 6.63
C GLU A 251 -13.83 13.79 7.42
N VAL A 252 -13.58 13.66 8.73
CA VAL A 252 -14.47 12.90 9.63
C VAL A 252 -15.07 13.85 10.65
N VAL A 253 -16.40 13.88 10.70
CA VAL A 253 -17.16 14.59 11.73
C VAL A 253 -17.42 13.62 12.88
N PRO A 254 -16.80 13.81 14.05
CA PRO A 254 -16.96 12.88 15.16
C PRO A 254 -18.42 12.86 15.66
N PRO A 255 -18.98 11.70 15.98
CA PRO A 255 -20.24 11.63 16.73
C PRO A 255 -20.15 12.34 18.07
N ARG A 256 -21.30 12.77 18.61
CA ARG A 256 -21.36 13.44 19.93
C ARG A 256 -20.66 12.59 21.00
N GLY A 257 -19.80 13.23 21.80
CA GLY A 257 -19.05 12.57 22.88
C GLY A 257 -17.76 11.85 22.44
N ARG A 258 -17.42 11.83 21.14
CA ARG A 258 -16.11 11.38 20.66
C ARG A 258 -15.18 12.58 20.46
N GLY A 259 -13.90 12.39 20.79
CA GLY A 259 -12.84 13.36 20.52
C GLY A 259 -12.54 13.51 19.02
N ARG A 260 -11.45 14.19 18.72
CA ARG A 260 -11.00 14.40 17.34
C ARG A 260 -10.71 13.06 16.67
N LEU A 261 -11.19 12.89 15.43
CA LEU A 261 -10.92 11.75 14.57
C LEU A 261 -10.14 12.22 13.34
N GLN A 262 -9.26 11.35 12.87
CA GLN A 262 -8.43 11.60 11.71
C GLN A 262 -8.60 10.49 10.69
N ALA A 263 -8.93 10.85 9.45
CA ALA A 263 -8.98 9.92 8.33
C ALA A 263 -7.62 9.82 7.65
N ARG A 264 -7.23 8.61 7.27
CA ARG A 264 -6.08 8.30 6.43
C ARG A 264 -6.57 7.56 5.20
N THR A 265 -6.31 8.10 4.02
CA THR A 265 -6.64 7.55 2.71
C THR A 265 -5.64 8.06 1.68
N ARG A 266 -5.68 7.55 0.45
CA ARG A 266 -4.83 8.09 -0.62
C ARG A 266 -5.05 9.59 -0.80
N ASN A 267 -3.99 10.32 -1.13
CA ASN A 267 -4.01 11.77 -1.24
C ASN A 267 -4.55 12.30 -2.58
N GLY A 268 -4.87 11.41 -3.51
CA GLY A 268 -5.40 11.74 -4.81
C GLY A 268 -5.20 10.62 -5.83
N TYR A 269 -5.56 10.91 -7.07
CA TYR A 269 -5.43 9.99 -8.19
C TYR A 269 -5.26 10.76 -9.52
N TYR A 270 -4.79 10.08 -10.56
CA TYR A 270 -4.80 10.65 -11.89
C TYR A 270 -6.12 10.34 -12.61
N ALA A 271 -6.79 11.37 -13.10
CA ALA A 271 -7.96 11.17 -13.95
C ALA A 271 -7.58 10.35 -15.19
N PRO A 272 -8.48 9.52 -15.73
CA PRO A 272 -8.20 8.82 -16.98
C PRO A 272 -7.74 9.79 -18.06
N GLY A 273 -6.72 9.42 -18.82
CA GLY A 273 -6.34 10.18 -20.03
C GLY A 273 -7.46 10.09 -21.07
N GLY A 274 -7.68 11.16 -21.84
CA GLY A 274 -8.51 11.10 -23.05
C GLY A 274 -7.93 10.06 -24.04
N PRO A 275 -8.70 9.64 -25.05
CA PRO A 275 -8.18 8.77 -26.10
C PRO A 275 -6.92 9.45 -26.67
N THR A 276 -5.80 8.75 -26.66
CA THR A 276 -4.59 9.19 -27.36
C THR A 276 -4.98 9.33 -28.82
N GLY A 277 -5.14 10.58 -29.30
CA GLY A 277 -5.37 10.84 -30.68
C GLY A 277 -4.28 10.13 -31.47
N SER A 278 -4.65 9.16 -32.29
CA SER A 278 -3.78 8.61 -33.29
C SER A 278 -3.34 9.78 -34.17
N THR A 279 -2.13 10.28 -33.98
CA THR A 279 -1.48 11.10 -34.99
C THR A 279 -1.26 10.20 -36.18
N SER A 280 -2.24 10.16 -37.08
CA SER A 280 -2.03 9.76 -38.46
C SER A 280 -1.07 10.77 -39.06
N GLY A 281 0.22 10.46 -39.02
CA GLY A 281 1.22 11.13 -39.82
C GLY A 281 0.97 10.79 -41.27
N ASN A 282 0.70 11.80 -42.04
CA ASN A 282 0.88 11.78 -43.49
C ASN A 282 2.34 11.73 -43.85
#